data_cf6fcae5a4000e6330ff7a09c56562ca
#
_entry.id   cf6fcae5a4000e6330ff7a09c56562ca
#
_cell.length_a   1.000
_cell.length_b   1.000
_cell.length_c   1.000
_cell.angle_alpha   90.00
_cell.angle_beta   90.00
_cell.angle_gamma   90.00
#
_symmetry.space_group_name_H-M   'P 1'
#
loop_
_entity.id
_entity.type
_entity.pdbx_description
1 polymer ?
#
loop_
_entity_poly.entity_id
_entity_poly.type
_entity_poly.pdbx_seq_one_letter_code
_entity_poly.pdbx_strand_id
1 'polypeptide(L)'
;MAEAIRLRSPRYRTTVCSSTHLSVQMTITISSVLRYTIVKDSIANQKSLFEYAELSRDYITGLDWKGAYNNLFVPQSGLLIKTNITFWNNAGGSAAVGATEVTSGITGGGEITEYGYDSYSNFLQGYNNEIPNDQICISNVSSTSNSGVNTYTVYYPIGKGGVIPYMKSDGSQLIYNGFSTTATQLIMGNTGSTVVNIKRFHCNKYENVAVDFINKFGAIQREYFILKNVTKIKAKREDYKSNIMDNNTGSYSVYEHTIQNFNIVGNEELTVNSDYLPEYYNEVFTELLLSDYVWVYFDPPNTSTNGAIPVNITNSDLTYKTQVNDRLINFSFSFKMSYDYINNIR
;
A
#
# COMPACT_ATOMS: atom_id res chain seq x y z
N MET A 1 8.56 -22.75 8.52
CA MET A 1 9.04 -21.71 7.58
C MET A 1 8.41 -20.41 8.02
N ALA A 2 9.10 -19.30 7.91
CA ALA A 2 8.47 -18.00 8.13
C ALA A 2 7.49 -17.71 6.98
N GLU A 3 6.39 -17.05 7.28
CA GLU A 3 5.31 -16.76 6.33
C GLU A 3 5.19 -15.26 6.13
N ALA A 4 4.84 -14.85 4.91
CA ALA A 4 4.52 -13.47 4.61
C ALA A 4 3.05 -13.20 4.97
N ILE A 5 2.79 -12.23 5.84
CA ILE A 5 1.46 -11.93 6.37
C ILE A 5 0.99 -10.53 6.04
N ARG A 6 -0.32 -10.36 6.00
CA ARG A 6 -1.03 -9.11 5.69
C ARG A 6 -1.39 -8.36 6.97
N LEU A 7 -0.80 -7.17 7.17
CA LEU A 7 -1.00 -6.41 8.42
C LEU A 7 -2.24 -5.50 8.40
N ARG A 8 -2.82 -5.23 7.22
CA ARG A 8 -4.11 -4.50 7.12
C ARG A 8 -5.32 -5.43 7.20
N SER A 9 -5.09 -6.73 7.36
CA SER A 9 -6.14 -7.74 7.60
C SER A 9 -5.90 -8.41 8.93
N PRO A 10 -6.95 -8.86 9.62
CA PRO A 10 -6.82 -9.50 10.91
C PRO A 10 -5.91 -10.73 10.84
N ARG A 11 -4.98 -10.85 11.76
CA ARG A 11 -4.15 -12.03 11.94
C ARG A 11 -4.33 -12.54 13.38
N TYR A 12 -4.83 -13.74 13.48
CA TYR A 12 -5.17 -14.35 14.77
C TYR A 12 -4.29 -15.54 15.08
N ARG A 13 -3.92 -15.64 16.35
CA ARG A 13 -3.41 -16.86 16.92
C ARG A 13 -4.41 -17.43 17.90
N THR A 14 -4.66 -18.71 17.78
CA THR A 14 -5.56 -19.44 18.67
C THR A 14 -4.78 -20.43 19.49
N THR A 15 -5.16 -20.55 20.73
CA THR A 15 -4.64 -21.59 21.62
C THR A 15 -5.75 -22.20 22.42
N VAL A 16 -5.61 -23.47 22.79
CA VAL A 16 -6.57 -24.19 23.64
C VAL A 16 -5.94 -24.37 25.00
N CYS A 17 -6.62 -23.85 26.02
CA CYS A 17 -6.19 -24.01 27.42
C CYS A 17 -6.67 -25.34 27.99
N SER A 18 -5.79 -26.06 28.67
CA SER A 18 -6.21 -27.23 29.45
C SER A 18 -6.92 -26.82 30.73
N SER A 19 -7.56 -27.76 31.42
CA SER A 19 -8.29 -27.50 32.65
C SER A 19 -7.47 -26.96 33.82
N THR A 20 -6.15 -26.97 33.71
CA THR A 20 -5.23 -26.50 34.77
C THR A 20 -4.66 -25.10 34.54
N HIS A 21 -4.90 -24.48 33.36
CA HIS A 21 -4.38 -23.17 33.05
C HIS A 21 -5.44 -22.09 33.27
N LEU A 22 -5.07 -21.03 33.93
CA LEU A 22 -5.99 -19.93 34.30
C LEU A 22 -5.71 -18.66 33.49
N SER A 23 -4.55 -18.55 32.87
CA SER A 23 -4.21 -17.43 31.97
C SER A 23 -3.30 -17.83 30.84
N VAL A 24 -3.34 -17.05 29.76
CA VAL A 24 -2.52 -17.21 28.58
C VAL A 24 -1.87 -15.87 28.25
N GLN A 25 -0.58 -15.88 28.06
CA GLN A 25 0.18 -14.71 27.65
C GLN A 25 0.71 -14.90 26.23
N MET A 26 0.51 -13.89 25.40
CA MET A 26 1.16 -13.77 24.10
C MET A 26 2.17 -12.62 24.14
N THR A 27 3.39 -12.89 23.74
CA THR A 27 4.40 -11.86 23.53
C THR A 27 4.62 -11.64 22.04
N ILE A 28 4.77 -10.36 21.66
CA ILE A 28 5.04 -9.95 20.28
C ILE A 28 6.39 -9.26 20.24
N THR A 29 7.32 -9.84 19.48
CA THR A 29 8.65 -9.29 19.25
C THR A 29 8.74 -8.83 17.81
N ILE A 30 9.07 -7.57 17.57
CA ILE A 30 9.19 -6.97 16.25
C ILE A 30 10.64 -6.55 16.05
N SER A 31 11.28 -7.05 14.97
CA SER A 31 12.68 -6.78 14.65
C SER A 31 13.61 -7.01 15.84
N SER A 32 13.42 -8.14 16.53
CA SER A 32 14.19 -8.60 17.70
C SER A 32 14.00 -7.77 18.99
N VAL A 33 13.00 -6.90 19.05
CA VAL A 33 12.65 -6.13 20.26
C VAL A 33 11.25 -6.53 20.73
N LEU A 34 11.13 -6.93 22.00
CA LEU A 34 9.82 -7.19 22.61
C LEU A 34 9.02 -5.88 22.63
N ARG A 35 7.84 -5.88 22.00
CA ARG A 35 6.98 -4.70 21.89
C ARG A 35 5.72 -4.82 22.71
N TYR A 36 5.08 -5.98 22.69
CA TYR A 36 3.81 -6.18 23.38
C TYR A 36 3.80 -7.48 24.17
N THR A 37 3.11 -7.40 25.30
CA THR A 37 2.73 -8.56 26.11
C THR A 37 1.24 -8.47 26.36
N ILE A 38 0.49 -9.42 25.83
CA ILE A 38 -0.96 -9.48 25.96
C ILE A 38 -1.31 -10.67 26.84
N VAL A 39 -2.06 -10.42 27.89
CA VAL A 39 -2.50 -11.48 28.82
C VAL A 39 -4.01 -11.56 28.77
N LYS A 40 -4.53 -12.77 28.71
CA LYS A 40 -5.97 -13.07 28.76
C LYS A 40 -6.25 -14.14 29.80
N ASP A 41 -7.34 -13.97 30.52
CA ASP A 41 -7.86 -15.05 31.34
C ASP A 41 -8.31 -16.20 30.45
N SER A 42 -8.00 -17.42 30.84
CA SER A 42 -8.36 -18.61 30.11
C SER A 42 -9.51 -19.35 30.81
N ILE A 43 -10.44 -19.84 29.99
CA ILE A 43 -11.47 -20.74 30.44
C ILE A 43 -11.06 -22.15 30.07
N ALA A 44 -11.15 -23.08 31.01
CA ALA A 44 -10.78 -24.47 30.79
C ALA A 44 -11.44 -25.04 29.54
N ASN A 45 -10.62 -25.69 28.69
CA ASN A 45 -11.01 -26.31 27.42
C ASN A 45 -11.59 -25.36 26.35
N GLN A 46 -11.47 -24.03 26.54
CA GLN A 46 -11.88 -23.07 25.53
C GLN A 46 -10.68 -22.51 24.77
N LYS A 47 -10.98 -21.98 23.57
CA LYS A 47 -9.99 -21.31 22.75
C LYS A 47 -9.79 -19.87 23.21
N SER A 48 -8.55 -19.49 23.41
CA SER A 48 -8.14 -18.09 23.52
C SER A 48 -7.68 -17.60 22.15
N LEU A 49 -8.15 -16.42 21.75
CA LEU A 49 -7.89 -15.82 20.45
C LEU A 49 -7.11 -14.52 20.65
N PHE A 50 -5.99 -14.36 19.97
CA PHE A 50 -5.15 -13.16 19.97
C PHE A 50 -5.07 -12.59 18.57
N GLU A 51 -5.45 -11.32 18.42
CA GLU A 51 -5.22 -10.53 17.22
C GLU A 51 -3.95 -9.70 17.41
N TYR A 52 -3.06 -9.61 16.40
CA TYR A 52 -1.77 -8.91 16.52
C TYR A 52 -1.33 -8.17 15.26
N ALA A 53 -2.05 -8.26 14.16
CA ALA A 53 -1.68 -7.62 12.91
C ALA A 53 -1.66 -6.08 13.06
N GLU A 54 -2.71 -5.51 13.65
CA GLU A 54 -2.83 -4.07 13.86
C GLU A 54 -1.68 -3.52 14.72
N LEU A 55 -1.37 -4.20 15.83
CA LEU A 55 -0.27 -3.84 16.72
C LEU A 55 1.10 -3.89 16.02
N SER A 56 1.26 -4.83 15.09
CA SER A 56 2.50 -4.96 14.32
C SER A 56 2.58 -3.92 13.21
N ARG A 57 1.46 -3.51 12.65
CA ARG A 57 1.37 -2.49 11.59
C ARG A 57 1.91 -1.14 12.03
N ASP A 58 1.76 -0.76 13.29
CA ASP A 58 2.24 0.51 13.86
C ASP A 58 3.77 0.70 13.70
N TYR A 59 4.51 -0.37 13.43
CA TYR A 59 5.96 -0.35 13.21
C TYR A 59 6.36 -0.27 11.75
N ILE A 60 5.42 -0.24 10.83
CA ILE A 60 5.72 0.05 9.42
C ILE A 60 6.02 1.54 9.30
N THR A 61 7.27 1.86 9.03
CA THR A 61 7.68 3.25 8.77
C THR A 61 7.26 3.68 7.38
N GLY A 62 6.85 4.96 7.25
CA GLY A 62 6.40 5.53 5.99
C GLY A 62 7.40 5.34 4.85
N LEU A 63 6.88 5.13 3.67
CA LEU A 63 7.66 4.94 2.45
C LEU A 63 8.11 6.28 1.88
N ASP A 64 9.43 6.51 1.86
CA ASP A 64 10.05 7.59 1.08
C ASP A 64 10.30 7.11 -0.35
N TRP A 65 9.25 7.13 -1.19
CA TRP A 65 9.32 6.68 -2.57
C TRP A 65 9.77 7.81 -3.49
N LYS A 66 10.90 7.63 -4.17
CA LYS A 66 11.48 8.65 -5.07
C LYS A 66 11.20 8.40 -6.56
N GLY A 67 10.46 7.35 -6.89
CA GLY A 67 10.09 7.04 -8.28
C GLY A 67 11.23 6.58 -9.19
N ALA A 68 12.42 6.43 -8.66
CA ALA A 68 13.59 6.11 -9.45
C ALA A 68 13.66 4.63 -9.82
N TYR A 69 13.46 4.31 -11.09
CA TYR A 69 13.66 2.97 -11.65
C TYR A 69 15.11 2.65 -12.03
N ASN A 70 16.06 3.42 -11.57
CA ASN A 70 17.46 3.13 -11.80
C ASN A 70 17.86 1.98 -10.86
N ASN A 71 17.97 0.79 -11.37
CA ASN A 71 18.70 -0.42 -10.91
C ASN A 71 19.06 -0.60 -9.41
N LEU A 72 18.78 0.36 -8.56
CA LEU A 72 19.00 0.39 -7.12
C LEU A 72 17.66 0.42 -6.39
N PHE A 73 16.82 -0.55 -6.68
CA PHE A 73 15.65 -0.80 -5.89
C PHE A 73 16.12 -1.41 -4.57
N VAL A 74 15.95 -0.69 -3.47
CA VAL A 74 16.04 -1.30 -2.15
C VAL A 74 14.79 -2.17 -2.00
N PRO A 75 14.92 -3.49 -1.95
CA PRO A 75 13.78 -4.36 -1.74
C PRO A 75 13.07 -3.92 -0.46
N GLN A 76 11.76 -3.79 -0.51
CA GLN A 76 10.97 -3.56 0.68
C GLN A 76 11.06 -4.84 1.52
N SER A 77 11.80 -4.80 2.62
CA SER A 77 11.85 -5.91 3.56
C SER A 77 10.61 -5.86 4.46
N GLY A 78 9.96 -6.98 4.63
CA GLY A 78 8.90 -7.12 5.63
C GLY A 78 9.44 -6.97 7.05
N LEU A 79 8.58 -6.54 7.96
CA LEU A 79 8.89 -6.56 9.39
C LEU A 79 9.00 -8.01 9.89
N LEU A 80 10.07 -8.33 10.57
CA LEU A 80 10.18 -9.60 11.26
C LEU A 80 9.34 -9.56 12.54
N ILE A 81 8.32 -10.39 12.58
CA ILE A 81 7.38 -10.52 13.70
C ILE A 81 7.54 -11.90 14.29
N LYS A 82 7.83 -11.96 15.58
CA LYS A 82 7.85 -13.18 16.36
C LYS A 82 6.77 -13.13 17.41
N THR A 83 5.89 -14.11 17.41
CA THR A 83 4.87 -14.26 18.44
C THR A 83 5.15 -15.52 19.25
N ASN A 84 5.08 -15.42 20.57
CA ASN A 84 5.21 -16.57 21.47
C ASN A 84 4.02 -16.61 22.43
N ILE A 85 3.44 -17.79 22.63
CA ILE A 85 2.33 -18.00 23.55
C ILE A 85 2.80 -18.85 24.70
N THR A 86 2.68 -18.31 25.90
CA THR A 86 2.96 -18.99 27.16
C THR A 86 1.69 -19.14 28.00
N PHE A 87 1.63 -20.19 28.79
CA PHE A 87 0.50 -20.52 29.64
C PHE A 87 0.90 -20.43 31.11
N TRP A 88 0.00 -19.89 31.89
CA TRP A 88 0.21 -19.68 33.33
C TRP A 88 -0.91 -20.31 34.13
N ASN A 89 -0.59 -20.90 35.25
CA ASN A 89 -1.57 -21.52 36.16
C ASN A 89 -2.14 -20.54 37.22
N ASN A 90 -1.98 -19.22 37.00
CA ASN A 90 -2.43 -18.21 37.94
C ASN A 90 -3.69 -17.51 37.45
N ALA A 91 -4.69 -17.40 38.33
CA ALA A 91 -5.87 -16.59 38.10
C ALA A 91 -5.47 -15.10 38.17
N GLY A 92 -5.71 -14.35 37.10
CA GLY A 92 -5.44 -12.92 37.06
C GLY A 92 -4.38 -12.49 36.06
N GLY A 93 -4.01 -13.36 35.17
CA GLY A 93 -3.41 -13.01 33.85
C GLY A 93 -2.06 -12.33 33.91
N SER A 94 -1.30 -12.41 34.97
CA SER A 94 0.06 -11.90 34.94
C SER A 94 1.06 -12.98 35.29
N ALA A 95 2.21 -12.94 34.64
CA ALA A 95 3.45 -13.51 35.18
C ALA A 95 3.81 -12.75 36.48
N ALA A 96 2.84 -12.64 37.40
CA ALA A 96 3.06 -12.04 38.72
C ALA A 96 4.08 -12.89 39.45
N VAL A 97 4.80 -12.27 40.36
CA VAL A 97 5.77 -12.93 41.23
C VAL A 97 5.10 -14.18 41.87
N GLY A 98 5.57 -15.38 41.47
CA GLY A 98 5.02 -16.66 41.93
C GLY A 98 4.14 -17.42 40.93
N ALA A 99 3.84 -16.87 39.78
CA ALA A 99 3.17 -17.64 38.71
C ALA A 99 4.14 -18.70 38.09
N THR A 100 3.62 -19.90 37.84
CA THR A 100 4.40 -20.96 37.23
C THR A 100 4.04 -21.10 35.75
N GLU A 101 5.04 -20.93 34.87
CA GLU A 101 4.87 -21.21 33.47
C GLU A 101 4.70 -22.73 33.28
N VAL A 102 3.70 -23.09 32.46
CA VAL A 102 3.42 -24.50 32.18
C VAL A 102 3.80 -24.79 30.74
N THR A 103 4.83 -25.59 30.55
CA THR A 103 5.43 -25.92 29.25
C THR A 103 4.95 -27.23 28.65
N SER A 104 4.23 -28.06 29.39
CA SER A 104 3.82 -29.40 28.94
C SER A 104 2.32 -29.51 28.65
N GLY A 105 1.95 -30.22 27.61
CA GLY A 105 0.56 -30.51 27.25
C GLY A 105 -0.19 -29.40 26.49
N ILE A 106 0.54 -28.51 25.84
CA ILE A 106 0.01 -27.34 25.15
C ILE A 106 -0.17 -27.63 23.67
N THR A 107 -1.39 -27.49 23.17
CA THR A 107 -1.65 -27.51 21.74
C THR A 107 -1.67 -26.07 21.21
N GLY A 108 -0.70 -25.70 20.36
CA GLY A 108 -0.62 -24.39 19.72
C GLY A 108 0.21 -23.31 20.45
N GLY A 109 0.94 -23.68 21.53
CA GLY A 109 1.96 -22.81 22.13
C GLY A 109 3.31 -22.91 21.37
N GLY A 110 4.14 -21.87 21.50
CA GLY A 110 5.47 -21.81 20.91
C GLY A 110 5.74 -20.54 20.11
N GLU A 111 7.00 -20.37 19.69
CA GLU A 111 7.42 -19.26 18.86
C GLU A 111 7.04 -19.49 17.40
N ILE A 112 6.35 -18.50 16.79
CA ILE A 112 6.17 -18.43 15.34
C ILE A 112 6.85 -17.15 14.83
N THR A 113 7.50 -17.30 13.70
CA THR A 113 8.17 -16.19 12.99
C THR A 113 7.43 -15.92 11.70
N GLU A 114 7.07 -14.66 11.47
CA GLU A 114 6.35 -14.18 10.28
C GLU A 114 6.96 -12.88 9.78
N TYR A 115 6.75 -12.56 8.50
CA TYR A 115 7.12 -11.27 7.90
C TYR A 115 5.86 -10.49 7.55
N GLY A 116 5.69 -9.33 8.19
CA GLY A 116 4.52 -8.48 8.03
C GLY A 116 4.70 -7.43 6.93
N TYR A 117 3.72 -7.31 6.05
CA TYR A 117 3.67 -6.33 4.97
C TYR A 117 2.42 -5.45 5.10
N ASP A 118 2.49 -4.20 4.66
CA ASP A 118 1.34 -3.29 4.59
C ASP A 118 0.38 -3.70 3.47
N SER A 119 -0.20 -4.86 3.61
CA SER A 119 -1.02 -5.57 2.65
C SER A 119 -2.36 -5.97 3.26
N TYR A 120 -3.35 -6.23 2.41
CA TYR A 120 -4.69 -6.63 2.85
C TYR A 120 -5.25 -7.79 2.03
N SER A 121 -6.26 -8.47 2.59
CA SER A 121 -7.14 -9.40 1.89
C SER A 121 -8.56 -8.86 1.86
N ASN A 122 -9.36 -9.25 0.88
CA ASN A 122 -10.78 -8.92 0.91
C ASN A 122 -11.53 -9.82 1.91
N PHE A 123 -12.73 -9.42 2.30
CA PHE A 123 -13.54 -10.16 3.26
C PHE A 123 -13.81 -11.62 2.86
N LEU A 124 -13.98 -11.88 1.57
CA LEU A 124 -14.28 -13.21 1.04
C LEU A 124 -13.10 -14.19 1.12
N GLN A 125 -11.87 -13.67 1.25
CA GLN A 125 -10.67 -14.50 1.40
C GLN A 125 -10.51 -15.02 2.85
N GLY A 126 -11.32 -14.53 3.78
CA GLY A 126 -11.26 -14.91 5.19
C GLY A 126 -10.08 -14.29 5.95
N TYR A 127 -10.01 -14.66 7.23
CA TYR A 127 -8.92 -14.24 8.11
C TYR A 127 -7.69 -15.16 7.97
N ASN A 128 -6.55 -14.69 8.47
CA ASN A 128 -5.25 -15.39 8.37
C ASN A 128 -4.81 -15.71 6.92
N ASN A 129 -5.28 -14.92 5.96
CA ASN A 129 -4.85 -15.07 4.58
C ASN A 129 -3.40 -14.55 4.42
N GLU A 130 -2.54 -15.39 3.90
CA GLU A 130 -1.13 -15.13 3.72
C GLU A 130 -0.82 -14.60 2.31
N ILE A 131 0.29 -13.89 2.18
CA ILE A 131 0.84 -13.56 0.87
C ILE A 131 1.59 -14.81 0.40
N PRO A 132 1.18 -15.45 -0.69
CA PRO A 132 1.88 -16.63 -1.17
C PRO A 132 3.32 -16.32 -1.53
N ASN A 133 4.22 -17.19 -1.10
CA ASN A 133 5.63 -17.13 -1.45
C ASN A 133 5.87 -17.54 -2.91
N ASP A 134 7.00 -17.15 -3.47
CA ASP A 134 7.47 -17.56 -4.79
C ASP A 134 6.53 -17.16 -5.94
N GLN A 135 5.87 -16.00 -5.81
CA GLN A 135 4.97 -15.48 -6.84
C GLN A 135 5.12 -13.99 -7.10
N ILE A 136 4.60 -13.55 -8.24
CA ILE A 136 4.50 -12.11 -8.53
C ILE A 136 3.42 -11.45 -7.67
N CYS A 137 3.71 -10.23 -7.22
CA CYS A 137 2.85 -9.45 -6.35
C CYS A 137 2.24 -8.25 -7.09
N ILE A 138 1.55 -8.53 -8.18
CA ILE A 138 0.73 -7.57 -8.94
C ILE A 138 -0.63 -8.17 -9.22
N SER A 139 -1.65 -7.33 -9.37
CA SER A 139 -3.06 -7.75 -9.43
C SER A 139 -3.60 -7.88 -10.85
N ASN A 140 -3.03 -7.16 -11.80
CA ASN A 140 -3.51 -7.08 -13.18
C ASN A 140 -3.09 -8.28 -14.05
N VAL A 141 -3.26 -9.48 -13.54
CA VAL A 141 -2.67 -10.64 -14.20
C VAL A 141 -3.74 -11.62 -14.62
N SER A 142 -3.88 -11.77 -15.92
CA SER A 142 -4.45 -13.02 -16.43
C SER A 142 -3.39 -14.11 -16.27
N SER A 143 -3.54 -14.98 -15.29
CA SER A 143 -2.65 -16.12 -15.13
C SER A 143 -3.17 -17.32 -15.92
N THR A 144 -2.31 -17.90 -16.74
CA THR A 144 -2.53 -19.23 -17.31
C THR A 144 -1.44 -20.14 -16.76
N SER A 145 -1.84 -21.21 -16.08
CA SER A 145 -0.90 -22.24 -15.62
C SER A 145 -0.87 -23.37 -16.63
N ASN A 146 0.26 -23.60 -17.26
CA ASN A 146 0.50 -24.72 -18.15
C ASN A 146 1.74 -25.48 -17.67
N SER A 147 1.59 -26.77 -17.40
CA SER A 147 2.72 -27.66 -17.07
C SER A 147 3.65 -27.17 -15.97
N GLY A 148 3.11 -26.54 -14.92
CA GLY A 148 3.91 -26.01 -13.80
C GLY A 148 4.54 -24.63 -14.04
N VAL A 149 4.34 -24.02 -15.20
CA VAL A 149 4.78 -22.65 -15.49
C VAL A 149 3.60 -21.70 -15.37
N ASN A 150 3.73 -20.72 -14.47
CA ASN A 150 2.76 -19.65 -14.32
C ASN A 150 3.08 -18.51 -15.30
N THR A 151 2.19 -18.27 -16.24
CA THR A 151 2.37 -17.21 -17.24
C THR A 151 1.45 -16.05 -16.92
N TYR A 152 2.03 -14.87 -16.85
CA TYR A 152 1.36 -13.61 -16.57
C TYR A 152 1.51 -12.66 -17.75
N THR A 153 0.56 -11.75 -17.93
CA THR A 153 0.65 -10.73 -18.98
C THR A 153 0.46 -9.35 -18.37
N VAL A 154 1.41 -8.45 -18.63
CA VAL A 154 1.37 -7.04 -18.22
C VAL A 154 1.43 -6.12 -19.43
N TYR A 155 0.87 -4.93 -19.30
CA TYR A 155 0.78 -3.94 -20.37
C TYR A 155 1.64 -2.72 -20.02
N TYR A 156 2.53 -2.34 -20.92
CA TYR A 156 3.42 -1.18 -20.74
C TYR A 156 3.55 -0.36 -22.04
N PRO A 157 3.71 0.98 -21.93
CA PRO A 157 3.94 1.81 -23.09
C PRO A 157 5.25 1.45 -23.81
N ILE A 158 5.28 1.66 -25.12
CA ILE A 158 6.53 1.53 -25.89
C ILE A 158 7.57 2.53 -25.37
N GLY A 159 8.81 2.09 -25.28
CA GLY A 159 9.91 2.91 -24.80
C GLY A 159 9.99 3.07 -23.28
N LYS A 160 9.13 2.41 -22.51
CA LYS A 160 9.16 2.43 -21.04
C LYS A 160 9.64 1.10 -20.48
N GLY A 161 10.59 1.16 -19.55
CA GLY A 161 10.94 0.07 -18.66
C GLY A 161 9.99 0.00 -17.46
N GLY A 162 10.12 -1.02 -16.67
CA GLY A 162 9.31 -1.17 -15.46
C GLY A 162 9.93 -2.16 -14.50
N VAL A 163 9.23 -2.42 -13.42
CA VAL A 163 9.60 -3.41 -12.41
C VAL A 163 8.40 -4.27 -12.05
N ILE A 164 8.67 -5.53 -11.78
CA ILE A 164 7.67 -6.50 -11.33
C ILE A 164 8.07 -6.97 -9.93
N PRO A 165 7.26 -6.69 -8.91
CA PRO A 165 7.51 -7.20 -7.57
C PRO A 165 7.25 -8.70 -7.49
N TYR A 166 8.16 -9.41 -6.84
CA TYR A 166 8.14 -10.84 -6.67
C TYR A 166 8.41 -11.19 -5.21
N MET A 167 7.55 -12.01 -4.60
CA MET A 167 7.74 -12.49 -3.24
C MET A 167 8.79 -13.60 -3.21
N LYS A 168 9.79 -13.42 -2.37
CA LYS A 168 10.84 -14.43 -2.16
C LYS A 168 10.25 -15.73 -1.59
N SER A 169 10.91 -16.85 -1.84
CA SER A 169 10.47 -18.20 -1.42
C SER A 169 10.34 -18.37 0.09
N ASP A 170 11.05 -17.58 0.88
CA ASP A 170 10.98 -17.57 2.34
C ASP A 170 10.06 -16.48 2.92
N GLY A 171 9.39 -15.71 2.08
CA GLY A 171 8.50 -14.61 2.47
C GLY A 171 9.21 -13.38 3.03
N SER A 172 10.55 -13.38 3.12
CA SER A 172 11.31 -12.34 3.83
C SER A 172 11.43 -11.02 3.09
N GLN A 173 11.25 -11.01 1.76
CA GLN A 173 11.46 -9.84 0.93
C GLN A 173 10.58 -9.84 -0.32
N LEU A 174 10.14 -8.64 -0.70
CA LEU A 174 9.65 -8.35 -2.03
C LEU A 174 10.84 -7.93 -2.90
N ILE A 175 11.14 -8.71 -3.94
CA ILE A 175 12.20 -8.44 -4.90
C ILE A 175 11.59 -7.77 -6.13
N TYR A 176 12.12 -6.63 -6.53
CA TYR A 176 11.65 -5.90 -7.69
C TYR A 176 12.53 -6.22 -8.90
N ASN A 177 11.99 -6.98 -9.84
CA ASN A 177 12.68 -7.38 -11.05
C ASN A 177 12.47 -6.33 -12.15
N GLY A 178 13.54 -5.62 -12.50
CA GLY A 178 13.52 -4.60 -13.55
C GLY A 178 13.56 -5.22 -14.95
N PHE A 179 12.90 -4.58 -15.91
CA PHE A 179 12.99 -4.92 -17.31
C PHE A 179 13.23 -3.68 -18.20
N SER A 180 13.92 -3.88 -19.31
CA SER A 180 14.29 -2.81 -20.22
C SER A 180 13.11 -2.32 -21.06
N THR A 181 13.31 -1.18 -21.74
CA THR A 181 12.32 -0.56 -22.63
C THR A 181 11.91 -1.44 -23.83
N THR A 182 12.77 -2.39 -24.21
CA THR A 182 12.55 -3.31 -25.34
C THR A 182 12.15 -4.71 -24.93
N ALA A 183 12.16 -5.03 -23.62
CA ALA A 183 11.82 -6.36 -23.15
C ALA A 183 10.38 -6.74 -23.53
N THR A 184 10.20 -7.96 -24.00
CA THR A 184 8.89 -8.57 -24.29
C THR A 184 8.52 -9.66 -23.31
N GLN A 185 9.48 -10.12 -22.53
CA GLN A 185 9.31 -11.18 -21.55
C GLN A 185 10.30 -11.01 -20.40
N LEU A 186 9.87 -11.40 -19.20
CA LEU A 186 10.68 -11.51 -18.00
C LEU A 186 10.47 -12.90 -17.38
N ILE A 187 11.56 -13.58 -17.06
CA ILE A 187 11.54 -14.91 -16.43
C ILE A 187 12.02 -14.74 -15.00
N MET A 188 11.26 -15.23 -14.03
CA MET A 188 11.51 -15.07 -12.61
C MET A 188 11.39 -16.40 -11.86
N GLY A 189 11.91 -16.40 -10.63
CA GLY A 189 11.90 -17.57 -9.75
C GLY A 189 13.15 -18.44 -9.89
N ASN A 190 13.43 -19.20 -8.86
CA ASN A 190 14.65 -20.05 -8.77
C ASN A 190 14.69 -21.16 -9.82
N THR A 191 13.55 -21.54 -10.38
CA THR A 191 13.41 -22.62 -11.37
C THR A 191 12.95 -22.14 -12.73
N GLY A 192 12.84 -20.82 -12.95
CA GLY A 192 12.26 -20.27 -14.19
C GLY A 192 10.76 -20.57 -14.36
N SER A 193 10.07 -20.90 -13.27
CA SER A 193 8.66 -21.34 -13.28
C SER A 193 7.65 -20.20 -13.46
N THR A 194 8.10 -18.95 -13.42
CA THR A 194 7.23 -17.77 -13.58
C THR A 194 7.68 -16.94 -14.76
N VAL A 195 6.79 -16.79 -15.73
CA VAL A 195 7.02 -16.03 -16.95
C VAL A 195 6.05 -14.86 -17.01
N VAL A 196 6.59 -13.65 -17.23
CA VAL A 196 5.79 -12.45 -17.44
C VAL A 196 5.96 -11.96 -18.87
N ASN A 197 4.87 -12.02 -19.63
CA ASN A 197 4.81 -11.45 -20.97
C ASN A 197 4.52 -9.95 -20.89
N ILE A 198 5.37 -9.14 -21.51
CA ILE A 198 5.24 -7.69 -21.53
C ILE A 198 4.63 -7.28 -22.87
N LYS A 199 3.35 -6.94 -22.86
CA LYS A 199 2.68 -6.40 -24.04
C LYS A 199 2.87 -4.90 -24.12
N ARG A 200 3.31 -4.42 -25.28
CA ARG A 200 3.59 -3.01 -25.54
C ARG A 200 2.43 -2.37 -26.27
N PHE A 201 2.02 -1.18 -25.81
CA PHE A 201 1.02 -0.36 -26.50
C PHE A 201 1.61 1.00 -26.92
N HIS A 202 1.05 1.55 -28.00
CA HIS A 202 1.47 2.85 -28.50
C HIS A 202 0.79 3.99 -27.73
N CYS A 203 1.58 5.01 -27.38
CA CYS A 203 1.09 6.20 -26.74
C CYS A 203 1.78 7.43 -27.33
N ASN A 204 1.23 7.98 -28.41
CA ASN A 204 1.89 9.05 -29.15
C ASN A 204 1.15 10.39 -29.11
N LYS A 205 -0.04 10.47 -28.51
CA LYS A 205 -0.88 11.66 -28.58
C LYS A 205 -0.81 12.56 -27.37
N TYR A 206 -0.65 12.00 -26.19
CA TYR A 206 -0.65 12.70 -24.92
C TYR A 206 0.59 12.33 -24.11
N GLU A 207 0.97 13.21 -23.18
CA GLU A 207 2.02 12.91 -22.21
C GLU A 207 1.58 11.78 -21.28
N ASN A 208 2.45 10.80 -21.09
CA ASN A 208 2.19 9.67 -20.21
C ASN A 208 2.34 10.09 -18.77
N VAL A 209 1.36 9.76 -17.96
CA VAL A 209 1.42 9.90 -16.52
C VAL A 209 1.54 8.51 -15.92
N ALA A 210 2.61 8.26 -15.18
CA ALA A 210 2.76 7.06 -14.39
C ALA A 210 2.22 7.31 -12.98
N VAL A 211 1.48 6.36 -12.45
CA VAL A 211 0.96 6.39 -11.08
C VAL A 211 1.50 5.18 -10.34
N ASP A 212 2.24 5.43 -9.28
CA ASP A 212 2.77 4.42 -8.38
C ASP A 212 1.89 4.36 -7.13
N PHE A 213 1.56 3.17 -6.69
CA PHE A 213 0.73 2.97 -5.49
C PHE A 213 1.07 1.66 -4.79
N ILE A 214 0.68 1.54 -3.54
CA ILE A 214 0.82 0.29 -2.79
C ILE A 214 -0.41 -0.57 -3.07
N ASN A 215 -0.16 -1.75 -3.65
CA ASN A 215 -1.21 -2.71 -3.98
C ASN A 215 -1.60 -3.61 -2.78
N LYS A 216 -2.55 -4.52 -2.98
CA LYS A 216 -3.02 -5.46 -1.94
C LYS A 216 -1.94 -6.36 -1.35
N PHE A 217 -0.80 -6.54 -2.01
CA PHE A 217 0.34 -7.31 -1.52
C PHE A 217 1.33 -6.49 -0.70
N GLY A 218 1.10 -5.18 -0.56
CA GLY A 218 2.06 -4.26 0.06
C GLY A 218 3.25 -3.92 -0.85
N ALA A 219 3.13 -4.20 -2.14
CA ALA A 219 4.15 -3.91 -3.13
C ALA A 219 3.82 -2.60 -3.87
N ILE A 220 4.86 -1.87 -4.29
CA ILE A 220 4.69 -0.73 -5.17
C ILE A 220 4.43 -1.23 -6.58
N GLN A 221 3.29 -0.85 -7.13
CA GLN A 221 2.87 -1.14 -8.48
C GLN A 221 2.78 0.15 -9.28
N ARG A 222 3.19 0.11 -10.55
CA ARG A 222 3.09 1.24 -11.49
C ARG A 222 2.08 0.94 -12.57
N GLU A 223 1.16 1.89 -12.76
CA GLU A 223 0.23 1.92 -13.89
C GLU A 223 0.42 3.19 -14.71
N TYR A 224 0.17 3.09 -16.03
CA TYR A 224 0.33 4.21 -16.96
C TYR A 224 -1.02 4.71 -17.44
N PHE A 225 -1.23 6.01 -17.27
CA PHE A 225 -2.38 6.73 -17.80
C PHE A 225 -1.94 7.50 -19.04
N ILE A 226 -2.47 7.11 -20.21
CA ILE A 226 -1.97 7.52 -21.50
C ILE A 226 -2.93 8.39 -22.30
N LEU A 227 -4.19 8.47 -21.88
CA LEU A 227 -5.16 9.37 -22.50
C LEU A 227 -5.03 10.78 -21.92
N LYS A 228 -5.89 11.68 -22.38
CA LYS A 228 -5.86 13.08 -21.98
C LYS A 228 -5.84 13.27 -20.47
N ASN A 229 -4.83 13.94 -19.97
CA ASN A 229 -4.78 14.43 -18.60
C ASN A 229 -5.18 15.91 -18.53
N VAL A 230 -5.63 16.34 -17.35
CA VAL A 230 -6.03 17.72 -17.10
C VAL A 230 -5.54 18.13 -15.72
N THR A 231 -4.71 19.17 -15.67
CA THR A 231 -4.29 19.81 -14.42
C THR A 231 -5.13 21.04 -14.16
N LYS A 232 -5.59 21.20 -12.90
CA LYS A 232 -6.37 22.35 -12.44
C LYS A 232 -5.75 22.92 -11.18
N ILE A 233 -5.69 24.23 -11.08
CA ILE A 233 -5.29 24.93 -9.85
C ILE A 233 -6.57 25.50 -9.22
N LYS A 234 -6.81 25.10 -7.96
CA LYS A 234 -7.90 25.63 -7.13
C LYS A 234 -7.31 26.55 -6.08
N ALA A 235 -7.76 27.81 -6.06
CA ALA A 235 -7.37 28.78 -5.05
C ALA A 235 -8.52 29.05 -4.08
N LYS A 236 -8.27 28.84 -2.80
CA LYS A 236 -9.15 29.27 -1.71
C LYS A 236 -8.61 30.58 -1.17
N ARG A 237 -9.49 31.55 -0.97
CA ARG A 237 -9.15 32.86 -0.44
C ARG A 237 -10.00 33.15 0.78
N GLU A 238 -9.41 33.82 1.74
CA GLU A 238 -10.06 34.34 2.91
C GLU A 238 -9.86 35.87 2.92
N ASP A 239 -10.95 36.61 3.00
CA ASP A 239 -10.95 38.03 2.86
C ASP A 239 -11.30 38.72 4.17
N TYR A 240 -10.79 39.94 4.37
CA TYR A 240 -11.21 40.82 5.44
C TYR A 240 -11.43 42.20 4.92
N LYS A 241 -12.32 42.95 5.60
CA LYS A 241 -12.59 44.36 5.29
C LYS A 241 -11.57 45.23 5.98
N SER A 242 -10.76 45.94 5.19
CA SER A 242 -9.77 46.89 5.67
C SER A 242 -10.39 48.27 5.93
N ASN A 243 -9.89 48.96 6.96
CA ASN A 243 -10.21 50.37 7.14
C ASN A 243 -9.28 51.20 6.27
N ILE A 244 -9.81 51.87 5.27
CA ILE A 244 -9.08 52.73 4.34
C ILE A 244 -9.22 54.21 4.65
N MET A 245 -9.94 54.58 5.73
CA MET A 245 -10.08 55.98 6.15
C MET A 245 -8.75 56.48 6.71
N ASP A 246 -8.26 57.58 6.15
CA ASP A 246 -7.18 58.35 6.75
C ASP A 246 -7.68 59.10 7.98
N ASN A 247 -7.16 58.76 9.15
CA ASN A 247 -7.62 59.36 10.41
C ASN A 247 -7.28 60.86 10.53
N ASN A 248 -6.35 61.40 9.73
CA ASN A 248 -5.97 62.79 9.79
C ASN A 248 -6.82 63.70 8.92
N THR A 249 -7.20 63.17 7.76
CA THR A 249 -7.96 63.95 6.75
C THR A 249 -9.42 63.63 6.70
N GLY A 250 -9.85 62.51 7.28
CA GLY A 250 -11.22 62.00 7.16
C GLY A 250 -11.61 61.63 5.73
N SER A 251 -10.63 61.44 4.86
CA SER A 251 -10.80 61.07 3.46
C SER A 251 -10.38 59.64 3.20
N TYR A 252 -10.77 59.07 2.08
CA TYR A 252 -10.33 57.76 1.63
C TYR A 252 -9.97 57.77 0.13
N SER A 253 -9.09 56.90 -0.26
CA SER A 253 -8.74 56.69 -1.67
C SER A 253 -9.67 55.68 -2.32
N VAL A 254 -10.28 56.03 -3.42
CA VAL A 254 -11.10 55.12 -4.23
C VAL A 254 -10.29 54.05 -4.95
N TYR A 255 -8.97 54.15 -4.93
CA TYR A 255 -8.01 53.20 -5.52
C TYR A 255 -7.50 52.16 -4.53
N GLU A 256 -7.86 52.25 -3.25
CA GLU A 256 -7.46 51.29 -2.24
C GLU A 256 -8.45 50.13 -2.15
N HIS A 257 -7.91 48.95 -1.90
CA HIS A 257 -8.74 47.75 -1.71
C HIS A 257 -9.41 47.78 -0.32
N THR A 258 -10.71 47.94 -0.26
CA THR A 258 -11.51 47.85 0.99
C THR A 258 -11.67 46.41 1.45
N ILE A 259 -11.63 45.45 0.53
CA ILE A 259 -11.62 44.01 0.80
C ILE A 259 -10.25 43.50 0.40
N GLN A 260 -9.51 42.97 1.37
CA GLN A 260 -8.16 42.46 1.19
C GLN A 260 -8.12 40.95 1.50
N ASN A 261 -7.38 40.22 0.69
CA ASN A 261 -7.13 38.80 0.95
C ASN A 261 -5.97 38.66 1.93
N PHE A 262 -6.14 37.90 3.00
CA PHE A 262 -5.06 37.64 3.99
C PHE A 262 -4.56 36.20 3.97
N ASN A 263 -5.34 35.27 3.40
CA ASN A 263 -4.94 33.89 3.28
C ASN A 263 -5.34 33.35 1.91
N ILE A 264 -4.34 33.03 1.09
CA ILE A 264 -4.55 32.47 -0.24
C ILE A 264 -3.84 31.12 -0.27
N VAL A 265 -4.60 30.04 -0.39
CA VAL A 265 -4.07 28.68 -0.51
C VAL A 265 -4.41 28.16 -1.90
N GLY A 266 -3.39 27.75 -2.65
CA GLY A 266 -3.52 27.11 -3.95
C GLY A 266 -3.29 25.61 -3.85
N ASN A 267 -4.20 24.83 -4.43
CA ASN A 267 -4.05 23.38 -4.55
C ASN A 267 -4.10 22.98 -6.02
N GLU A 268 -3.23 22.08 -6.40
CA GLU A 268 -3.20 21.52 -7.75
C GLU A 268 -3.90 20.16 -7.77
N GLU A 269 -4.79 19.98 -8.73
CA GLU A 269 -5.51 18.73 -8.98
C GLU A 269 -5.18 18.23 -10.38
N LEU A 270 -4.88 16.94 -10.48
CA LEU A 270 -4.61 16.24 -11.72
C LEU A 270 -5.69 15.20 -11.97
N THR A 271 -6.34 15.26 -13.13
CA THR A 271 -7.23 14.21 -13.61
C THR A 271 -6.54 13.45 -14.74
N VAL A 272 -6.45 12.14 -14.60
CA VAL A 272 -5.83 11.23 -15.58
C VAL A 272 -6.82 10.20 -16.08
N ASN A 273 -6.60 9.72 -17.30
CA ASN A 273 -7.45 8.72 -17.92
C ASN A 273 -6.60 7.53 -18.40
N SER A 274 -7.03 6.31 -18.03
CA SER A 274 -6.39 5.09 -18.51
C SER A 274 -6.61 4.91 -20.02
N ASP A 275 -5.86 4.00 -20.62
CA ASP A 275 -6.25 3.42 -21.90
C ASP A 275 -7.50 2.55 -21.77
N TYR A 276 -7.98 2.05 -22.88
CA TYR A 276 -9.01 1.02 -22.93
C TYR A 276 -8.40 -0.32 -22.52
N LEU A 277 -8.71 -0.75 -21.31
CA LEU A 277 -8.11 -1.92 -20.67
C LEU A 277 -9.13 -3.06 -20.53
N PRO A 278 -8.68 -4.33 -20.47
CA PRO A 278 -9.53 -5.46 -20.20
C PRO A 278 -10.20 -5.38 -18.81
N GLU A 279 -11.34 -6.07 -18.64
CA GLU A 279 -12.15 -6.04 -17.42
C GLU A 279 -11.38 -6.47 -16.15
N TYR A 280 -10.40 -7.36 -16.26
CA TYR A 280 -9.60 -7.78 -15.10
C TYR A 280 -8.74 -6.66 -14.49
N TYR A 281 -8.58 -5.51 -15.16
CA TYR A 281 -7.99 -4.30 -14.58
C TYR A 281 -8.87 -3.62 -13.54
N ASN A 282 -10.15 -3.98 -13.42
CA ASN A 282 -11.02 -3.48 -12.35
C ASN A 282 -10.39 -3.69 -10.96
N GLU A 283 -9.74 -4.82 -10.75
CA GLU A 283 -9.08 -5.13 -9.48
C GLU A 283 -7.92 -4.18 -9.19
N VAL A 284 -7.09 -3.87 -10.20
CA VAL A 284 -5.97 -2.92 -10.08
C VAL A 284 -6.44 -1.55 -9.67
N PHE A 285 -7.48 -1.04 -10.32
CA PHE A 285 -8.03 0.29 -10.01
C PHE A 285 -8.77 0.33 -8.67
N THR A 286 -9.33 -0.81 -8.23
CA THR A 286 -9.83 -0.94 -6.87
C THR A 286 -8.69 -0.83 -5.85
N GLU A 287 -7.57 -1.49 -6.10
CA GLU A 287 -6.39 -1.42 -5.23
C GLU A 287 -5.77 -0.02 -5.23
N LEU A 288 -5.71 0.64 -6.39
CA LEU A 288 -5.30 2.04 -6.46
C LEU A 288 -6.20 2.91 -5.59
N LEU A 289 -7.54 2.77 -5.70
CA LEU A 289 -8.49 3.56 -4.91
C LEU A 289 -8.34 3.33 -3.39
N LEU A 290 -7.97 2.12 -2.98
CA LEU A 290 -7.81 1.72 -1.58
C LEU A 290 -6.38 1.93 -1.04
N SER A 291 -5.46 2.44 -1.87
CA SER A 291 -4.08 2.67 -1.46
C SER A 291 -3.94 3.90 -0.57
N ASP A 292 -3.22 3.76 0.56
CA ASP A 292 -2.89 4.87 1.46
C ASP A 292 -1.79 5.78 0.88
N TYR A 293 -0.96 5.24 0.01
CA TYR A 293 0.20 5.95 -0.55
C TYR A 293 0.17 5.88 -2.06
N VAL A 294 0.06 7.04 -2.69
CA VAL A 294 0.03 7.19 -4.16
C VAL A 294 0.99 8.29 -4.58
N TRP A 295 1.72 8.03 -5.66
CA TRP A 295 2.63 8.99 -6.27
C TRP A 295 2.37 9.10 -7.76
N VAL A 296 2.55 10.28 -8.30
CA VAL A 296 2.44 10.56 -9.74
C VAL A 296 3.82 10.90 -10.28
N TYR A 297 4.13 10.37 -11.45
CA TYR A 297 5.36 10.62 -12.16
C TYR A 297 5.06 11.06 -13.59
N PHE A 298 5.50 12.27 -13.95
CA PHE A 298 5.36 12.81 -15.30
C PHE A 298 6.57 12.43 -16.15
N ASP A 299 6.33 12.16 -17.43
CA ASP A 299 7.35 11.77 -18.39
C ASP A 299 7.30 12.65 -19.67
N PRO A 300 8.38 13.29 -20.05
CA PRO A 300 9.68 13.30 -19.38
C PRO A 300 9.64 14.05 -18.04
N PRO A 301 10.48 13.63 -17.08
CA PRO A 301 10.54 14.33 -15.81
C PRO A 301 10.96 15.77 -16.08
N ASN A 302 10.16 16.70 -15.60
CA ASN A 302 10.51 18.10 -15.70
C ASN A 302 11.75 18.33 -14.82
N THR A 303 12.80 18.53 -15.42
CA THR A 303 14.24 18.62 -15.24
C THR A 303 14.84 18.95 -13.88
N SER A 304 14.12 19.32 -12.86
CA SER A 304 14.71 19.71 -11.58
C SER A 304 14.34 18.83 -10.36
N THR A 305 13.29 18.01 -10.49
CA THR A 305 12.89 17.07 -9.45
C THR A 305 12.55 15.73 -10.08
N ASN A 306 13.55 14.92 -10.34
CA ASN A 306 13.43 13.57 -10.89
C ASN A 306 12.78 12.61 -9.87
N GLY A 307 11.64 12.95 -9.32
CA GLY A 307 11.01 12.16 -8.28
C GLY A 307 9.51 11.97 -8.50
N ALA A 308 8.98 10.95 -7.86
CA ALA A 308 7.57 10.76 -7.74
C ALA A 308 6.96 11.84 -6.84
N ILE A 309 5.88 12.42 -7.26
CA ILE A 309 5.16 13.46 -6.53
C ILE A 309 4.08 12.79 -5.69
N PRO A 310 4.06 12.92 -4.37
CA PRO A 310 3.03 12.35 -3.53
C PRO A 310 1.69 13.05 -3.78
N VAL A 311 0.63 12.25 -3.89
CA VAL A 311 -0.72 12.73 -4.18
C VAL A 311 -1.76 12.00 -3.33
N ASN A 312 -2.90 12.64 -3.13
CA ASN A 312 -4.06 12.04 -2.50
C ASN A 312 -5.16 11.82 -3.54
N ILE A 313 -5.80 10.67 -3.53
CA ILE A 313 -6.92 10.37 -4.41
C ILE A 313 -8.13 11.19 -3.96
N THR A 314 -8.79 11.83 -4.91
CA THR A 314 -10.02 12.60 -4.64
C THR A 314 -11.29 11.89 -5.09
N ASN A 315 -11.16 10.79 -5.84
CA ASN A 315 -12.29 9.94 -6.17
C ASN A 315 -12.82 9.25 -4.91
N SER A 316 -14.15 9.26 -4.75
CA SER A 316 -14.83 8.56 -3.66
C SER A 316 -15.37 7.20 -4.08
N ASP A 317 -15.50 6.95 -5.37
CA ASP A 317 -16.15 5.80 -5.96
C ASP A 317 -15.44 5.31 -7.22
N LEU A 318 -15.61 4.04 -7.48
CA LEU A 318 -15.19 3.37 -8.70
C LEU A 318 -16.35 2.51 -9.21
N THR A 319 -16.85 2.83 -10.40
CA THR A 319 -17.91 2.03 -11.02
C THR A 319 -17.30 0.93 -11.86
N TYR A 320 -17.60 -0.32 -11.52
CA TYR A 320 -17.26 -1.47 -12.36
C TYR A 320 -18.11 -1.45 -13.62
N LYS A 321 -17.45 -1.37 -14.75
CA LYS A 321 -18.10 -1.44 -16.05
C LYS A 321 -17.92 -2.85 -16.60
N THR A 322 -19.03 -3.52 -16.86
CA THR A 322 -19.06 -4.82 -17.56
C THR A 322 -19.62 -4.56 -18.95
N GLN A 323 -18.88 -4.90 -19.98
CA GLN A 323 -19.36 -4.77 -21.35
C GLN A 323 -19.38 -6.13 -22.04
N VAL A 324 -20.54 -6.51 -22.56
CA VAL A 324 -20.72 -7.78 -23.28
C VAL A 324 -20.06 -7.74 -24.66
N ASN A 325 -20.04 -6.56 -25.30
CA ASN A 325 -19.57 -6.40 -26.68
C ASN A 325 -18.16 -5.83 -26.82
N ASP A 326 -17.74 -4.93 -25.91
CA ASP A 326 -16.47 -4.18 -26.03
C ASP A 326 -15.48 -4.52 -24.94
N ARG A 327 -15.15 -5.55 -24.55
CA ARG A 327 -14.19 -6.07 -23.54
C ARG A 327 -13.10 -5.08 -23.04
N LEU A 328 -13.25 -3.79 -23.32
CA LEU A 328 -12.30 -2.74 -23.02
C LEU A 328 -12.96 -1.60 -22.26
N ILE A 329 -12.39 -1.24 -21.13
CA ILE A 329 -12.92 -0.25 -20.19
C ILE A 329 -11.89 0.85 -19.95
N ASN A 330 -12.37 2.09 -19.94
CA ASN A 330 -11.58 3.26 -19.59
C ASN A 330 -11.93 3.74 -18.17
N PHE A 331 -10.90 4.08 -17.39
CA PHE A 331 -11.01 4.61 -16.03
C PHE A 331 -10.44 6.00 -15.94
N SER A 332 -11.06 6.84 -15.11
CA SER A 332 -10.62 8.20 -14.80
C SER A 332 -10.34 8.33 -13.31
N PHE A 333 -9.19 8.88 -12.97
CA PHE A 333 -8.81 9.19 -11.60
C PHE A 333 -8.46 10.64 -11.44
N SER A 334 -8.84 11.20 -10.30
CA SER A 334 -8.48 12.57 -9.91
C SER A 334 -7.63 12.54 -8.66
N PHE A 335 -6.53 13.25 -8.70
CA PHE A 335 -5.54 13.34 -7.64
C PHE A 335 -5.38 14.79 -7.21
N LYS A 336 -5.22 15.02 -5.93
CA LYS A 336 -4.80 16.30 -5.36
C LYS A 336 -3.35 16.15 -4.92
N MET A 337 -2.48 17.10 -5.27
CA MET A 337 -1.11 17.12 -4.76
C MET A 337 -1.13 17.18 -3.24
N SER A 338 -0.27 16.41 -2.57
CA SER A 338 -0.20 16.37 -1.09
C SER A 338 0.61 17.53 -0.50
N TYR A 339 0.78 18.59 -1.26
CA TYR A 339 1.40 19.84 -0.84
C TYR A 339 0.61 21.02 -1.40
N ASP A 340 0.74 22.19 -0.76
CA ASP A 340 0.16 23.42 -1.26
C ASP A 340 1.04 24.03 -2.36
N TYR A 341 0.42 24.65 -3.36
CA TYR A 341 1.12 25.28 -4.48
C TYR A 341 2.06 26.41 -4.03
N ILE A 342 1.64 27.15 -3.00
CA ILE A 342 2.48 28.15 -2.36
C ILE A 342 3.23 27.47 -1.22
N ASN A 343 4.55 27.41 -1.33
CA ASN A 343 5.38 26.81 -0.30
C ASN A 343 5.29 27.62 0.99
N ASN A 344 4.57 27.13 1.97
CA ASN A 344 4.39 27.72 3.29
C ASN A 344 4.72 26.67 4.38
N ILE A 345 5.95 26.13 4.32
CA ILE A 345 6.44 25.20 5.33
C ILE A 345 6.62 25.94 6.64
N ARG A 346 5.89 25.53 7.67
CA ARG A 346 5.97 26.05 9.03
C ARG A 346 6.59 25.04 9.96
#